data_efe0c57c0d937d0cb42211a0e90b638a
#
_entry.id   efe0c57c0d937d0cb42211a0e90b638a
#
_cell.length_a   1.000
_cell.length_b   1.000
_cell.length_c   1.000
_cell.angle_alpha   90.00
_cell.angle_beta   90.00
_cell.angle_gamma   90.00
#
_symmetry.space_group_name_H-M   'P 1'
#
loop_
_entity.id
_entity.type
_entity.pdbx_description
1 polymer ?
#
loop_
_entity_poly.entity_id
_entity_poly.type
_entity_poly.pdbx_seq_one_letter_code
_entity_poly.pdbx_strand_id
1 'polypeptide(L)'
;MRWDNLKTDAGPVPLALAGGVRRTFDTPGFAGMTFYEIRAKSIINRVPGQSRVPFEWTINPYRGCSHACRYCLAGDTPIRMADGRSKPLARLRIGDEICGTERRGRARRYTTTTVLAHWKTVKPAFRITLDDGTSLVASGDHRFLTDRGWKHVAGSASGLGHWPFLAIGDRLMGAGAAGATAGVRVRIDGFPVTTHASLAVTSVEALGRDLTMYDVTTGTGDFLAAGVVSHNCFARNTHTYLEFDAGRDFDTQILVKVNAPELLRRELAAAKWGGGHIAMGTNVDVYQRAEGRYKLMPGIISALRDFGNPFSILTKGTLILRDLPLLREAAKETSVGLAMSVGFVDEDVWRSAEPGTPAPRRRLDAVRALTDAGFSVAVLMAPILPGLTDTDESIDATVRAVAASGATSITPLPLHLRPGAREWYMTWLSREHPDLLPRYKRLFGSGSYQAGAAQRETTARVRTAARHYGVGSGESHQDSDESGRTERSNAERRFPHNGVRRGPTRDERADEQLRLF
;
A
#
# COMPACT_ATOMS: atom_id res chain seq x y z
N MET A 1 12.50 -9.10 -28.89
CA MET A 1 11.41 -8.12 -29.06
C MET A 1 12.05 -6.75 -29.07
N ARG A 2 12.00 -6.07 -30.19
CA ARG A 2 12.49 -4.69 -30.34
C ARG A 2 11.55 -3.75 -29.59
N TRP A 3 12.10 -2.97 -28.67
CA TRP A 3 11.39 -2.03 -27.79
C TRP A 3 11.33 -0.61 -28.37
N ASP A 4 11.29 -0.47 -29.71
CA ASP A 4 11.58 0.79 -30.41
C ASP A 4 10.38 1.76 -30.51
N ASN A 5 9.19 1.41 -30.01
CA ASN A 5 8.01 2.27 -30.11
C ASN A 5 7.88 3.19 -28.88
N LEU A 6 8.84 4.10 -28.73
CA LEU A 6 8.76 5.22 -27.80
C LEU A 6 7.91 6.33 -28.44
N LYS A 7 6.66 6.50 -28.02
CA LYS A 7 5.97 7.78 -28.24
C LYS A 7 6.32 8.70 -27.07
N THR A 8 7.03 9.78 -27.37
CA THR A 8 7.17 10.90 -26.43
C THR A 8 5.91 11.74 -26.59
N ASP A 9 5.04 11.72 -25.58
CA ASP A 9 3.87 12.57 -25.56
C ASP A 9 4.30 13.96 -25.05
N ALA A 10 4.12 14.99 -25.88
CA ALA A 10 4.42 16.38 -25.55
C ALA A 10 3.35 17.05 -24.67
N GLY A 11 2.49 16.27 -24.01
CA GLY A 11 1.49 16.80 -23.09
C GLY A 11 2.11 17.50 -21.87
N PRO A 12 1.36 18.37 -21.18
CA PRO A 12 1.86 19.11 -20.03
C PRO A 12 2.33 18.16 -18.93
N VAL A 13 3.55 18.43 -18.42
CA VAL A 13 4.09 17.77 -17.24
C VAL A 13 3.61 18.57 -16.02
N PRO A 14 3.12 17.94 -14.94
CA PRO A 14 2.75 18.64 -13.72
C PRO A 14 3.86 19.57 -13.22
N LEU A 15 3.49 20.72 -12.66
CA LEU A 15 4.44 21.75 -12.20
C LEU A 15 5.42 21.18 -11.16
N ALA A 16 4.94 20.28 -10.29
CA ALA A 16 5.74 19.58 -9.30
C ALA A 16 6.80 18.64 -9.91
N LEU A 17 6.72 18.34 -11.21
CA LEU A 17 7.67 17.54 -11.98
C LEU A 17 8.42 18.38 -13.02
N ALA A 18 8.58 19.69 -12.79
CA ALA A 18 9.29 20.58 -13.68
C ALA A 18 10.65 20.00 -14.11
N GLY A 19 10.87 19.89 -15.42
CA GLY A 19 12.04 19.21 -15.98
C GLY A 19 11.92 17.69 -16.16
N GLY A 20 10.77 17.08 -15.81
CA GLY A 20 10.48 15.68 -16.09
C GLY A 20 10.06 15.45 -17.54
N VAL A 21 10.25 14.23 -18.03
CA VAL A 21 9.83 13.80 -19.38
C VAL A 21 8.68 12.81 -19.25
N ARG A 22 7.55 13.11 -19.91
CA ARG A 22 6.40 12.21 -19.99
C ARG A 22 6.59 11.20 -21.12
N ARG A 23 6.33 9.91 -20.84
CA ARG A 23 6.40 8.84 -21.84
C ARG A 23 5.22 7.88 -21.73
N THR A 24 4.74 7.42 -22.89
CA THR A 24 3.75 6.34 -23.01
C THR A 24 4.32 5.24 -23.91
N PHE A 25 3.87 4.00 -23.71
CA PHE A 25 4.34 2.86 -24.51
C PHE A 25 3.15 2.10 -25.10
N ASP A 26 3.21 1.77 -26.37
CA ASP A 26 2.16 1.03 -27.10
C ASP A 26 2.20 -0.50 -26.88
N THR A 27 2.99 -0.98 -25.91
CA THR A 27 3.05 -2.40 -25.57
C THR A 27 1.84 -2.82 -24.73
N PRO A 28 1.19 -3.98 -24.97
CA PRO A 28 0.00 -4.40 -24.25
C PRO A 28 0.15 -4.39 -22.73
N GLY A 29 1.36 -4.68 -22.21
CA GLY A 29 1.66 -4.68 -20.77
C GLY A 29 1.72 -3.28 -20.14
N PHE A 30 1.75 -2.21 -20.95
CA PHE A 30 1.81 -0.81 -20.51
C PHE A 30 0.62 0.01 -21.05
N ALA A 31 -0.35 -0.64 -21.67
CA ALA A 31 -1.53 0.04 -22.21
C ALA A 31 -2.22 0.87 -21.12
N GLY A 32 -2.44 2.16 -21.39
CA GLY A 32 -3.05 3.10 -20.45
C GLY A 32 -2.14 3.57 -19.31
N MET A 33 -0.86 3.20 -19.28
CA MET A 33 0.13 3.70 -18.31
C MET A 33 0.96 4.83 -18.89
N THR A 34 1.25 5.82 -18.06
CA THR A 34 2.15 6.93 -18.38
C THR A 34 3.32 6.89 -17.41
N PHE A 35 4.51 7.11 -17.92
CA PHE A 35 5.74 7.16 -17.14
C PHE A 35 6.26 8.59 -17.10
N TYR A 36 6.66 9.04 -15.94
CA TYR A 36 7.31 10.32 -15.72
C TYR A 36 8.75 10.09 -15.33
N GLU A 37 9.66 10.35 -16.25
CA GLU A 37 11.09 10.32 -16.00
C GLU A 37 11.48 11.60 -15.28
N ILE A 38 11.92 11.46 -14.04
CA ILE A 38 12.33 12.57 -13.18
C ILE A 38 13.78 12.40 -12.73
N ARG A 39 14.44 13.53 -12.47
CA ARG A 39 15.76 13.55 -11.82
C ARG A 39 15.56 13.86 -10.34
N ALA A 40 15.67 12.82 -9.50
CA ALA A 40 15.54 12.96 -8.06
C ALA A 40 16.74 13.71 -7.46
N LYS A 41 16.54 14.35 -6.31
CA LYS A 41 17.61 15.01 -5.53
C LYS A 41 18.28 14.08 -4.54
N SER A 42 17.52 13.09 -4.02
CA SER A 42 18.00 12.05 -3.09
C SER A 42 17.36 10.71 -3.43
N ILE A 43 18.08 9.61 -3.16
CA ILE A 43 17.60 8.25 -3.41
C ILE A 43 17.64 7.36 -2.17
N ILE A 44 18.60 7.55 -1.27
CA ILE A 44 18.63 6.86 0.04
C ILE A 44 17.66 7.57 0.98
N ASN A 45 16.67 6.82 1.50
CA ASN A 45 15.67 7.35 2.40
C ASN A 45 15.78 6.68 3.77
N ARG A 46 15.75 7.47 4.83
CA ARG A 46 15.69 6.96 6.20
C ARG A 46 14.25 6.56 6.51
N VAL A 47 14.09 5.40 7.10
CA VAL A 47 12.80 4.92 7.60
C VAL A 47 12.50 5.63 8.93
N PRO A 48 11.30 6.21 9.15
CA PRO A 48 10.97 6.84 10.42
C PRO A 48 11.15 5.89 11.61
N GLY A 49 11.76 6.37 12.70
CA GLY A 49 12.13 5.56 13.87
C GLY A 49 10.95 4.90 14.62
N GLN A 50 9.71 5.32 14.35
CA GLN A 50 8.48 4.66 14.84
C GLN A 50 8.00 3.50 13.96
N SER A 51 8.69 3.21 12.87
CA SER A 51 8.35 2.11 11.98
C SER A 51 8.80 0.78 12.57
N ARG A 52 7.93 -0.24 12.51
CA ARG A 52 8.22 -1.59 13.01
C ARG A 52 9.00 -2.46 12.01
N VAL A 53 9.62 -1.87 10.99
CA VAL A 53 10.41 -2.64 10.01
C VAL A 53 11.86 -2.82 10.48
N PRO A 54 12.52 -3.95 10.13
CA PRO A 54 13.85 -4.30 10.65
C PRO A 54 15.01 -3.64 9.88
N PHE A 55 14.79 -2.50 9.23
CA PHE A 55 15.80 -1.77 8.45
C PHE A 55 15.62 -0.27 8.61
N GLU A 56 16.73 0.45 8.56
CA GLU A 56 16.77 1.90 8.73
C GLU A 56 16.78 2.67 7.41
N TRP A 57 17.33 2.08 6.34
CA TRP A 57 17.52 2.75 5.05
C TRP A 57 16.85 1.98 3.92
N THR A 58 16.28 2.72 2.97
CA THR A 58 15.62 2.13 1.80
C THR A 58 15.85 2.95 0.53
N ILE A 59 15.82 2.27 -0.61
CA ILE A 59 15.85 2.86 -1.94
C ILE A 59 14.58 2.50 -2.68
N ASN A 60 13.91 3.50 -3.28
CA ASN A 60 12.74 3.32 -4.13
C ASN A 60 12.96 4.05 -5.46
N PRO A 61 13.44 3.38 -6.53
CA PRO A 61 13.67 4.00 -7.84
C PRO A 61 12.37 4.34 -8.58
N TYR A 62 11.26 3.77 -8.15
CA TYR A 62 9.92 3.97 -8.72
C TYR A 62 8.94 4.49 -7.69
N ARG A 63 7.90 5.23 -8.13
CA ARG A 63 6.69 5.52 -7.36
C ARG A 63 5.47 5.25 -8.24
N GLY A 64 4.42 4.70 -7.65
CA GLY A 64 3.20 4.24 -8.31
C GLY A 64 3.06 2.74 -8.20
N CYS A 65 1.81 2.29 -8.19
CA CYS A 65 1.48 0.87 -8.04
C CYS A 65 0.26 0.54 -8.89
N SER A 66 0.38 -0.41 -9.78
CA SER A 66 -0.68 -0.84 -10.72
C SER A 66 -1.87 -1.57 -10.06
N HIS A 67 -2.09 -1.41 -8.75
CA HIS A 67 -3.14 -2.09 -7.97
C HIS A 67 -4.31 -1.15 -7.58
N ALA A 68 -5.04 -0.64 -8.54
CA ALA A 68 -6.12 0.35 -8.51
C ALA A 68 -7.19 0.24 -7.37
N CYS A 69 -7.30 1.26 -6.49
CA CYS A 69 -8.39 1.46 -5.51
C CYS A 69 -9.22 2.73 -5.83
N ARG A 70 -10.59 2.71 -5.71
CA ARG A 70 -11.46 3.79 -6.19
C ARG A 70 -12.62 4.06 -5.23
N TYR A 71 -12.80 5.36 -4.76
CA TYR A 71 -13.97 5.85 -4.00
C TYR A 71 -14.31 7.27 -4.47
N CYS A 72 -15.62 7.66 -4.63
CA CYS A 72 -15.97 9.00 -5.12
C CYS A 72 -17.37 9.45 -4.71
N LEU A 73 -17.54 10.79 -4.54
CA LEU A 73 -18.80 11.51 -4.29
C LEU A 73 -19.09 12.50 -5.43
N ALA A 74 -20.36 12.93 -5.56
CA ALA A 74 -20.73 13.99 -6.49
C ALA A 74 -20.07 15.34 -6.12
N GLY A 75 -19.73 16.14 -7.12
CA GLY A 75 -18.95 17.35 -6.94
C GLY A 75 -19.65 18.48 -6.18
N ASP A 76 -20.97 18.47 -6.14
CA ASP A 76 -21.82 19.42 -5.39
C ASP A 76 -21.97 19.05 -3.91
N THR A 77 -21.50 17.87 -3.49
CA THR A 77 -21.54 17.40 -2.09
C THR A 77 -20.91 18.46 -1.17
N PRO A 78 -21.65 19.03 -0.18
CA PRO A 78 -21.12 20.03 0.71
C PRO A 78 -20.15 19.41 1.72
N ILE A 79 -18.94 19.91 1.76
CA ILE A 79 -17.87 19.49 2.70
C ILE A 79 -17.76 20.51 3.83
N ARG A 80 -17.76 20.03 5.06
CA ARG A 80 -17.61 20.86 6.25
C ARG A 80 -16.17 21.36 6.38
N MET A 81 -15.99 22.67 6.31
CA MET A 81 -14.70 23.33 6.53
C MET A 81 -14.39 23.44 8.03
N ALA A 82 -13.13 23.57 8.38
CA ALA A 82 -12.69 23.76 9.77
C ALA A 82 -13.22 25.07 10.41
N ASP A 83 -13.47 26.11 9.59
CA ASP A 83 -14.06 27.38 10.03
C ASP A 83 -15.59 27.33 10.24
N GLY A 84 -16.19 26.16 10.02
CA GLY A 84 -17.62 25.93 10.17
C GLY A 84 -18.47 26.23 8.94
N ARG A 85 -17.89 26.70 7.83
CA ARG A 85 -18.60 26.86 6.56
C ARG A 85 -18.74 25.53 5.82
N SER A 86 -19.50 25.54 4.73
CA SER A 86 -19.54 24.41 3.79
C SER A 86 -19.05 24.85 2.42
N LYS A 87 -18.30 23.99 1.75
CA LYS A 87 -17.76 24.19 0.41
C LYS A 87 -18.06 22.98 -0.45
N PRO A 88 -18.56 23.12 -1.70
CA PRO A 88 -18.78 21.98 -2.58
C PRO A 88 -17.48 21.17 -2.79
N LEU A 89 -17.56 19.85 -2.79
CA LEU A 89 -16.43 18.96 -2.97
C LEU A 89 -15.61 19.30 -4.22
N ALA A 90 -16.27 19.57 -5.36
CA ALA A 90 -15.60 19.97 -6.60
C ALA A 90 -14.81 21.29 -6.52
N ARG A 91 -15.05 22.12 -5.50
CA ARG A 91 -14.38 23.43 -5.30
C ARG A 91 -13.30 23.39 -4.23
N LEU A 92 -13.07 22.25 -3.57
CA LEU A 92 -11.97 22.09 -2.62
C LEU A 92 -10.63 22.24 -3.36
N ARG A 93 -9.63 22.72 -2.61
CA ARG A 93 -8.24 22.86 -3.07
C ARG A 93 -7.31 22.18 -2.09
N ILE A 94 -6.18 21.73 -2.57
CA ILE A 94 -5.09 21.26 -1.70
C ILE A 94 -4.72 22.38 -0.74
N GLY A 95 -4.58 22.06 0.55
CA GLY A 95 -4.35 23.01 1.62
C GLY A 95 -5.62 23.52 2.33
N ASP A 96 -6.83 23.27 1.77
CA ASP A 96 -8.08 23.59 2.48
C ASP A 96 -8.15 22.81 3.80
N GLU A 97 -8.50 23.51 4.89
CA GLU A 97 -8.76 22.87 6.18
C GLU A 97 -10.23 22.50 6.31
N ILE A 98 -10.47 21.21 6.52
CA ILE A 98 -11.82 20.62 6.60
C ILE A 98 -11.98 19.83 7.89
N CYS A 99 -13.21 19.46 8.21
CA CYS A 99 -13.50 18.57 9.32
C CYS A 99 -13.28 17.12 8.92
N GLY A 100 -12.39 16.44 9.62
CA GLY A 100 -12.20 15.00 9.63
C GLY A 100 -12.50 14.43 11.00
N THR A 101 -12.11 13.16 11.23
CA THR A 101 -12.26 12.54 12.54
C THR A 101 -11.02 11.76 12.95
N GLU A 102 -10.74 11.71 14.26
CA GLU A 102 -9.68 10.88 14.82
C GLU A 102 -10.23 9.95 15.91
N ARG A 103 -9.59 8.81 16.09
CA ARG A 103 -9.95 7.87 17.15
C ARG A 103 -9.07 8.13 18.37
N ARG A 104 -9.71 8.48 19.51
CA ARG A 104 -9.06 8.62 20.81
C ARG A 104 -9.60 7.56 21.79
N GLY A 105 -8.83 6.52 22.01
CA GLY A 105 -9.28 5.36 22.79
C GLY A 105 -10.48 4.64 22.13
N ARG A 106 -11.60 4.52 22.88
CA ARG A 106 -12.83 3.90 22.39
C ARG A 106 -13.76 4.86 21.64
N ALA A 107 -13.54 6.17 21.74
CA ALA A 107 -14.37 7.19 21.12
C ALA A 107 -13.72 7.73 19.84
N ARG A 108 -14.56 8.20 18.90
CA ARG A 108 -14.14 8.97 17.73
C ARG A 108 -14.54 10.43 17.95
N ARG A 109 -13.64 11.37 17.62
CA ARG A 109 -13.87 12.82 17.79
C ARG A 109 -13.62 13.55 16.48
N TYR A 110 -14.35 14.63 16.27
CA TYR A 110 -14.06 15.55 15.18
C TYR A 110 -12.71 16.22 15.40
N THR A 111 -11.98 16.43 14.30
CA THR A 111 -10.72 17.15 14.29
C THR A 111 -10.53 17.90 12.99
N THR A 112 -9.76 18.97 13.01
CA THR A 112 -9.35 19.65 11.78
C THR A 112 -8.35 18.79 11.02
N THR A 113 -8.56 18.65 9.71
CA THR A 113 -7.65 17.95 8.80
C THR A 113 -7.48 18.74 7.52
N THR A 114 -6.36 18.55 6.83
CA THR A 114 -6.03 19.27 5.61
C THR A 114 -6.31 18.40 4.39
N VAL A 115 -6.82 19.00 3.32
CA VAL A 115 -6.95 18.35 2.01
C VAL A 115 -5.55 18.23 1.41
N LEU A 116 -5.09 16.99 1.26
CA LEU A 116 -3.77 16.66 0.73
C LEU A 116 -3.81 16.37 -0.77
N ALA A 117 -4.97 15.92 -1.28
CA ALA A 117 -5.24 15.72 -2.71
C ALA A 117 -6.71 15.90 -3.02
N HIS A 118 -7.01 16.23 -4.29
CA HIS A 118 -8.36 16.39 -4.82
C HIS A 118 -8.38 15.97 -6.29
N TRP A 119 -9.28 15.07 -6.68
CA TRP A 119 -9.39 14.57 -8.05
C TRP A 119 -10.82 14.27 -8.46
N LYS A 120 -11.01 14.05 -9.77
CA LYS A 120 -12.31 13.69 -10.37
C LYS A 120 -12.22 12.39 -11.18
N THR A 121 -13.32 11.67 -11.27
CA THR A 121 -13.48 10.47 -12.11
C THR A 121 -14.93 10.36 -12.57
N VAL A 122 -15.21 9.45 -13.50
CA VAL A 122 -16.57 9.16 -13.96
C VAL A 122 -16.98 7.78 -13.49
N LYS A 123 -18.15 7.69 -12.81
CA LYS A 123 -18.64 6.44 -12.20
C LYS A 123 -20.16 6.33 -12.18
N PRO A 124 -20.71 5.08 -12.15
CA PRO A 124 -22.11 4.84 -11.86
C PRO A 124 -22.53 5.51 -10.55
N ALA A 125 -23.61 6.27 -10.61
CA ALA A 125 -24.10 7.10 -9.53
C ALA A 125 -25.24 6.44 -8.76
N PHE A 126 -25.19 6.59 -7.42
CA PHE A 126 -26.24 6.17 -6.48
C PHE A 126 -26.65 7.35 -5.62
N ARG A 127 -27.95 7.46 -5.37
CA ARG A 127 -28.50 8.44 -4.42
C ARG A 127 -28.78 7.76 -3.09
N ILE A 128 -28.31 8.36 -2.01
CA ILE A 128 -28.59 7.95 -0.63
C ILE A 128 -29.44 9.04 -0.01
N THR A 129 -30.61 8.68 0.53
CA THR A 129 -31.48 9.59 1.26
C THR A 129 -31.52 9.20 2.73
N LEU A 130 -31.45 10.18 3.62
CA LEU A 130 -31.53 10.01 5.06
C LEU A 130 -32.87 10.53 5.59
N ASP A 131 -33.25 10.13 6.79
CA ASP A 131 -34.51 10.48 7.43
C ASP A 131 -34.65 12.00 7.69
N ASP A 132 -33.54 12.72 7.87
CA ASP A 132 -33.53 14.19 7.99
C ASP A 132 -33.68 14.93 6.64
N GLY A 133 -33.93 14.20 5.54
CA GLY A 133 -34.01 14.75 4.19
C GLY A 133 -32.67 14.98 3.50
N THR A 134 -31.53 14.72 4.17
CA THR A 134 -30.22 14.78 3.53
C THR A 134 -30.13 13.82 2.36
N SER A 135 -29.73 14.32 1.20
CA SER A 135 -29.49 13.52 -0.01
C SER A 135 -28.03 13.64 -0.45
N LEU A 136 -27.40 12.49 -0.67
CA LEU A 136 -26.01 12.37 -1.12
C LEU A 136 -25.97 11.58 -2.42
N VAL A 137 -25.12 12.00 -3.36
CA VAL A 137 -24.85 11.21 -4.56
C VAL A 137 -23.39 10.73 -4.50
N ALA A 138 -23.24 9.40 -4.56
CA ALA A 138 -21.95 8.74 -4.43
C ALA A 138 -21.79 7.60 -5.45
N SER A 139 -20.55 7.15 -5.68
CA SER A 139 -20.33 5.89 -6.37
C SER A 139 -20.72 4.70 -5.49
N GLY A 140 -21.12 3.58 -6.09
CA GLY A 140 -21.57 2.39 -5.35
C GLY A 140 -20.51 1.84 -4.40
N ASP A 141 -19.23 2.02 -4.72
CA ASP A 141 -18.09 1.61 -3.93
C ASP A 141 -17.68 2.64 -2.85
N HIS A 142 -18.32 3.82 -2.81
CA HIS A 142 -18.06 4.81 -1.76
C HIS A 142 -18.53 4.33 -0.39
N ARG A 143 -17.91 4.84 0.70
CA ARG A 143 -18.22 4.39 2.06
C ARG A 143 -18.55 5.52 3.02
N PHE A 144 -19.55 5.25 3.84
CA PHE A 144 -19.94 6.08 4.97
C PHE A 144 -19.76 5.33 6.29
N LEU A 145 -19.40 6.06 7.34
CA LEU A 145 -19.32 5.51 8.68
C LEU A 145 -20.73 5.37 9.26
N THR A 146 -21.06 4.17 9.75
CA THR A 146 -22.30 3.90 10.48
C THR A 146 -21.99 3.56 11.95
N ASP A 147 -23.00 3.46 12.80
CA ASP A 147 -22.88 2.96 14.17
C ASP A 147 -22.32 1.52 14.24
N ARG A 148 -22.40 0.78 13.13
CA ARG A 148 -21.88 -0.59 12.97
C ARG A 148 -20.58 -0.68 12.15
N GLY A 149 -19.93 0.47 11.88
CA GLY A 149 -18.70 0.55 11.10
C GLY A 149 -18.91 1.07 9.68
N TRP A 150 -17.87 1.00 8.85
CA TRP A 150 -17.88 1.49 7.47
C TRP A 150 -18.73 0.60 6.56
N LYS A 151 -19.67 1.22 5.79
CA LYS A 151 -20.52 0.55 4.80
C LYS A 151 -20.42 1.22 3.44
N HIS A 152 -20.46 0.39 2.38
CA HIS A 152 -20.53 0.87 0.99
C HIS A 152 -21.94 1.36 0.64
N VAL A 153 -22.02 2.22 -0.39
CA VAL A 153 -23.30 2.77 -0.85
C VAL A 153 -24.18 1.69 -1.45
N ALA A 154 -23.63 0.84 -2.33
CA ALA A 154 -24.40 -0.22 -2.97
C ALA A 154 -23.64 -1.54 -3.02
N GLY A 155 -24.37 -2.64 -3.09
CA GLY A 155 -23.84 -3.94 -3.48
C GLY A 155 -23.39 -3.92 -4.94
N SER A 156 -22.46 -4.83 -5.31
CA SER A 156 -22.02 -4.95 -6.69
C SER A 156 -23.18 -5.18 -7.66
N ALA A 157 -23.21 -4.44 -8.76
CA ALA A 157 -24.21 -4.58 -9.82
C ALA A 157 -24.22 -5.96 -10.51
N SER A 158 -23.23 -6.81 -10.24
CA SER A 158 -23.10 -8.17 -10.78
C SER A 158 -23.76 -9.26 -9.93
N GLY A 159 -24.57 -8.90 -8.93
CA GLY A 159 -25.49 -9.85 -8.26
C GLY A 159 -24.88 -10.89 -7.31
N LEU A 160 -23.57 -10.92 -7.11
CA LEU A 160 -22.86 -11.99 -6.39
C LEU A 160 -21.99 -11.52 -5.22
N GLY A 161 -22.30 -10.40 -4.55
CA GLY A 161 -21.46 -9.96 -3.43
C GLY A 161 -22.19 -9.14 -2.38
N HIS A 162 -22.29 -9.65 -1.15
CA HIS A 162 -22.83 -8.93 0.00
C HIS A 162 -21.71 -8.18 0.73
N TRP A 163 -21.36 -6.98 0.27
CA TRP A 163 -20.61 -6.03 1.08
C TRP A 163 -21.51 -5.56 2.23
N PRO A 164 -20.92 -5.06 3.36
CA PRO A 164 -21.70 -4.24 4.25
C PRO A 164 -22.05 -2.97 3.49
N PHE A 165 -23.13 -3.02 2.73
CA PHE A 165 -23.71 -1.89 2.04
C PHE A 165 -24.75 -1.23 2.93
N LEU A 166 -25.05 0.00 2.61
CA LEU A 166 -26.10 0.73 3.27
C LEU A 166 -27.44 0.05 2.98
N ALA A 167 -28.15 -0.28 4.05
CA ALA A 167 -29.50 -0.77 4.03
C ALA A 167 -30.42 0.26 4.67
N ILE A 168 -31.71 0.24 4.31
CA ILE A 168 -32.73 1.04 4.99
C ILE A 168 -32.66 0.75 6.49
N GLY A 169 -32.63 1.81 7.30
CA GLY A 169 -32.50 1.75 8.76
C GLY A 169 -31.06 1.77 9.29
N ASP A 170 -30.02 1.69 8.44
CA ASP A 170 -28.64 1.94 8.89
C ASP A 170 -28.45 3.39 9.31
N ARG A 171 -27.82 3.61 10.46
CA ARG A 171 -27.58 4.95 11.00
C ARG A 171 -26.18 5.43 10.68
N LEU A 172 -26.05 6.51 9.93
CA LEU A 172 -24.77 7.12 9.65
C LEU A 172 -24.25 7.87 10.88
N MET A 173 -22.94 7.96 10.99
CA MET A 173 -22.26 8.74 12.01
C MET A 173 -21.97 10.14 11.47
N GLY A 174 -22.31 11.18 12.24
CA GLY A 174 -22.08 12.54 11.78
C GLY A 174 -22.84 13.58 12.60
N ALA A 175 -22.82 14.83 12.13
CA ALA A 175 -23.49 15.98 12.75
C ALA A 175 -24.90 16.26 12.17
N GLY A 176 -25.30 15.54 11.11
CA GLY A 176 -26.59 15.69 10.43
C GLY A 176 -26.75 17.00 9.66
N ALA A 177 -27.97 17.22 9.13
CA ALA A 177 -28.31 18.43 8.37
C ALA A 177 -28.14 19.72 9.17
N ALA A 178 -28.34 19.71 10.49
CA ALA A 178 -28.08 20.86 11.36
C ALA A 178 -26.59 21.28 11.36
N GLY A 179 -25.68 20.34 11.07
CA GLY A 179 -24.26 20.62 10.85
C GLY A 179 -23.93 21.16 9.46
N ALA A 180 -24.86 21.05 8.50
CA ALA A 180 -24.67 21.44 7.09
C ALA A 180 -25.31 22.80 6.75
N THR A 181 -26.19 23.36 7.61
CA THR A 181 -26.89 24.63 7.34
C THR A 181 -25.93 25.80 7.24
N ALA A 182 -25.97 26.44 6.09
CA ALA A 182 -25.24 27.68 5.81
C ALA A 182 -25.65 28.78 6.81
N GLY A 183 -24.69 29.22 7.64
CA GLY A 183 -24.88 30.39 8.51
C GLY A 183 -24.44 30.26 9.97
N VAL A 184 -24.39 29.06 10.53
CA VAL A 184 -23.97 28.86 11.93
C VAL A 184 -22.51 28.41 11.95
N ARG A 185 -21.59 29.29 12.37
CA ARG A 185 -20.14 29.00 12.56
C ARG A 185 -19.90 28.21 13.85
N VAL A 186 -20.36 26.96 13.90
CA VAL A 186 -20.04 26.09 15.05
C VAL A 186 -18.78 25.28 14.72
N ARG A 187 -17.71 25.54 15.46
CA ARG A 187 -16.55 24.63 15.48
C ARG A 187 -16.95 23.35 16.21
N ILE A 188 -16.81 22.21 15.55
CA ILE A 188 -17.12 20.89 16.11
C ILE A 188 -15.86 20.13 16.55
N ASP A 189 -14.69 20.75 16.46
CA ASP A 189 -13.41 20.16 16.83
C ASP A 189 -13.40 19.69 18.30
N GLY A 190 -12.94 18.46 18.53
CA GLY A 190 -12.92 17.85 19.86
C GLY A 190 -14.24 17.20 20.33
N PHE A 191 -15.38 17.52 19.70
CA PHE A 191 -16.66 16.89 20.05
C PHE A 191 -16.71 15.41 19.62
N PRO A 192 -17.43 14.56 20.36
CA PRO A 192 -17.59 13.15 19.97
C PRO A 192 -18.40 13.04 18.67
N VAL A 193 -17.99 12.12 17.81
CA VAL A 193 -18.76 11.72 16.63
C VAL A 193 -19.85 10.76 17.10
N THR A 194 -21.10 11.16 16.90
CA THR A 194 -22.29 10.41 17.32
C THR A 194 -23.16 10.07 16.13
N THR A 195 -24.21 9.29 16.36
CA THR A 195 -25.30 9.07 15.40
C THR A 195 -26.62 9.53 16.02
N HIS A 196 -27.58 9.90 15.16
CA HIS A 196 -28.93 10.27 15.53
C HIS A 196 -29.94 9.45 14.74
N ALA A 197 -31.18 9.33 15.23
CA ALA A 197 -32.25 8.62 14.50
C ALA A 197 -32.49 9.22 13.11
N SER A 198 -32.41 10.54 13.00
CA SER A 198 -32.54 11.31 11.75
C SER A 198 -31.47 11.03 10.69
N LEU A 199 -30.34 10.37 11.06
CA LEU A 199 -29.30 9.94 10.12
C LEU A 199 -29.52 8.49 9.64
N ALA A 200 -30.72 7.93 9.83
CA ALA A 200 -31.08 6.64 9.29
C ALA A 200 -31.23 6.73 7.76
N VAL A 201 -30.70 5.73 7.05
CA VAL A 201 -30.86 5.59 5.60
C VAL A 201 -32.30 5.20 5.30
N THR A 202 -32.98 6.00 4.50
CA THR A 202 -34.38 5.75 4.05
C THR A 202 -34.42 5.19 2.64
N SER A 203 -33.46 5.54 1.76
CA SER A 203 -33.33 4.91 0.44
C SER A 203 -31.89 4.89 -0.04
N VAL A 204 -31.56 3.91 -0.91
CA VAL A 204 -30.35 3.84 -1.72
C VAL A 204 -30.76 3.46 -3.15
N GLU A 205 -30.65 4.39 -4.09
CA GLU A 205 -31.18 4.27 -5.44
C GLU A 205 -30.06 4.38 -6.48
N ALA A 206 -29.98 3.44 -7.43
CA ALA A 206 -29.11 3.57 -8.59
C ALA A 206 -29.71 4.61 -9.56
N LEU A 207 -28.93 5.61 -9.96
CA LEU A 207 -29.38 6.66 -10.87
C LEU A 207 -29.36 6.23 -12.35
N GLY A 208 -28.88 5.04 -12.65
CA GLY A 208 -28.84 4.49 -14.02
C GLY A 208 -27.91 5.25 -14.99
N ARG A 209 -27.06 6.13 -14.49
CA ARG A 209 -26.13 6.94 -15.30
C ARG A 209 -24.82 7.17 -14.59
N ASP A 210 -23.77 7.37 -15.39
CA ASP A 210 -22.46 7.76 -14.92
C ASP A 210 -22.41 9.28 -14.69
N LEU A 211 -21.81 9.70 -13.57
CA LEU A 211 -21.60 11.09 -13.24
C LEU A 211 -20.12 11.38 -13.02
N THR A 212 -19.71 12.63 -13.27
CA THR A 212 -18.43 13.12 -12.80
C THR A 212 -18.46 13.22 -11.29
N MET A 213 -17.62 12.45 -10.63
CA MET A 213 -17.50 12.38 -9.18
C MET A 213 -16.12 12.80 -8.72
N TYR A 214 -16.02 13.16 -7.45
CA TYR A 214 -14.81 13.69 -6.83
C TYR A 214 -14.49 12.93 -5.55
N ASP A 215 -13.22 12.91 -5.20
CA ASP A 215 -12.76 12.47 -3.89
C ASP A 215 -11.56 13.33 -3.46
N VAL A 216 -11.22 13.24 -2.17
CA VAL A 216 -10.09 13.93 -1.56
C VAL A 216 -9.26 12.94 -0.75
N THR A 217 -7.99 13.26 -0.55
CA THR A 217 -7.18 12.66 0.50
C THR A 217 -7.02 13.66 1.63
N THR A 218 -7.18 13.22 2.86
CA THR A 218 -7.01 14.04 4.06
C THR A 218 -6.00 13.42 5.03
N GLY A 219 -5.46 14.20 5.93
CA GLY A 219 -4.53 13.73 6.95
C GLY A 219 -5.13 12.68 7.91
N THR A 220 -6.46 12.68 8.08
CA THR A 220 -7.18 11.74 8.97
C THR A 220 -7.68 10.47 8.28
N GLY A 221 -7.71 10.43 6.94
CA GLY A 221 -8.27 9.31 6.18
C GLY A 221 -9.81 9.30 6.09
N ASP A 222 -10.45 10.38 6.54
CA ASP A 222 -11.88 10.64 6.43
C ASP A 222 -12.18 12.14 6.45
N PHE A 223 -13.43 12.50 6.16
CA PHE A 223 -13.92 13.88 6.19
C PHE A 223 -15.43 13.91 6.36
N LEU A 224 -15.97 15.10 6.68
CA LEU A 224 -17.41 15.30 6.87
C LEU A 224 -18.04 15.82 5.58
N ALA A 225 -18.83 14.96 4.90
CA ALA A 225 -19.55 15.23 3.66
C ALA A 225 -21.05 15.27 3.92
N ALA A 226 -21.72 16.37 3.58
CA ALA A 226 -23.15 16.61 3.85
C ALA A 226 -23.57 16.25 5.29
N GLY A 227 -22.72 16.52 6.26
CA GLY A 227 -22.98 16.25 7.67
C GLY A 227 -22.68 14.81 8.13
N VAL A 228 -22.24 13.91 7.27
CA VAL A 228 -21.89 12.52 7.63
C VAL A 228 -20.43 12.21 7.38
N VAL A 229 -19.87 11.28 8.17
CA VAL A 229 -18.45 10.89 8.05
C VAL A 229 -18.25 9.99 6.84
N SER A 230 -17.44 10.47 5.91
CA SER A 230 -17.11 9.89 4.62
C SER A 230 -15.66 9.46 4.59
N HIS A 231 -15.38 8.33 3.97
CA HIS A 231 -14.03 7.78 3.85
C HIS A 231 -13.25 8.37 2.68
N ASN A 232 -11.91 8.46 2.82
CA ASN A 232 -10.99 8.74 1.72
C ASN A 232 -9.81 7.74 1.69
N CYS A 233 -9.01 7.75 0.62
CA CYS A 233 -7.91 6.80 0.43
C CYS A 233 -6.60 7.31 1.04
N PHE A 234 -5.95 6.50 1.92
CA PHE A 234 -4.70 6.85 2.61
C PHE A 234 -3.43 6.46 1.82
N ALA A 235 -3.43 5.34 1.08
CA ALA A 235 -2.21 4.81 0.44
C ALA A 235 -1.69 5.67 -0.73
N ARG A 236 -2.51 6.57 -1.24
CA ARG A 236 -2.25 7.39 -2.43
C ARG A 236 -1.54 8.71 -2.14
N ASN A 237 -1.28 9.01 -0.87
CA ASN A 237 -0.59 10.23 -0.42
C ASN A 237 0.80 10.44 -1.04
N THR A 238 1.44 9.38 -1.54
CA THR A 238 2.77 9.50 -2.17
C THR A 238 2.72 10.14 -3.57
N HIS A 239 1.53 10.22 -4.21
CA HIS A 239 1.33 10.84 -5.53
C HIS A 239 0.83 12.28 -5.45
N THR A 240 0.21 12.67 -4.34
CA THR A 240 -0.43 13.97 -4.19
C THR A 240 0.54 15.14 -4.14
N TYR A 241 1.77 14.92 -3.64
CA TYR A 241 2.84 15.91 -3.69
C TYR A 241 3.31 16.27 -5.12
N LEU A 242 2.77 15.60 -6.14
CA LEU A 242 3.20 15.67 -7.52
C LEU A 242 2.09 16.16 -8.46
N GLU A 243 1.01 16.73 -7.90
CA GLU A 243 -0.18 17.18 -8.64
C GLU A 243 -0.88 16.05 -9.43
N PHE A 244 -0.54 14.79 -9.17
CA PHE A 244 -1.22 13.65 -9.75
C PHE A 244 -2.51 13.33 -9.01
N ASP A 245 -3.50 12.91 -9.78
CA ASP A 245 -4.71 12.30 -9.25
C ASP A 245 -4.34 11.06 -8.42
N ALA A 246 -4.61 11.14 -7.11
CA ALA A 246 -4.44 10.01 -6.22
C ALA A 246 -5.36 8.83 -6.55
N GLY A 247 -6.29 8.98 -7.49
CA GLY A 247 -7.18 7.96 -8.01
C GLY A 247 -6.49 7.12 -9.10
N ARG A 248 -6.79 7.43 -10.35
CA ARG A 248 -6.32 6.69 -11.52
C ARG A 248 -4.81 6.81 -11.72
N ASP A 249 -4.25 7.97 -11.37
CA ASP A 249 -2.86 8.26 -11.68
C ASP A 249 -1.87 7.48 -10.83
N PHE A 250 -2.22 7.13 -9.60
CA PHE A 250 -1.40 6.25 -8.77
C PHE A 250 -1.15 4.88 -9.44
N ASP A 251 -2.14 4.40 -10.20
CA ASP A 251 -2.10 3.10 -10.87
C ASP A 251 -1.52 3.17 -12.28
N THR A 252 -1.64 4.34 -12.93
CA THR A 252 -1.33 4.53 -14.34
C THR A 252 -0.21 5.51 -14.59
N GLN A 253 0.17 6.32 -13.59
CA GLN A 253 1.22 7.34 -13.69
C GLN A 253 2.41 6.89 -12.83
N ILE A 254 3.39 6.29 -13.45
CA ILE A 254 4.57 5.75 -12.75
C ILE A 254 5.71 6.76 -12.82
N LEU A 255 6.19 7.20 -11.66
CA LEU A 255 7.41 8.01 -11.62
C LEU A 255 8.63 7.11 -11.68
N VAL A 256 9.59 7.51 -12.50
CA VAL A 256 10.85 6.82 -12.70
C VAL A 256 11.99 7.79 -12.39
N LYS A 257 12.76 7.50 -11.37
CA LYS A 257 13.94 8.30 -10.99
C LYS A 257 15.11 7.87 -11.87
N VAL A 258 15.19 8.42 -13.10
CA VAL A 258 16.15 7.97 -14.12
C VAL A 258 17.61 8.16 -13.73
N ASN A 259 17.91 9.08 -12.80
CA ASN A 259 19.25 9.31 -12.27
C ASN A 259 19.54 8.52 -10.98
N ALA A 260 18.73 7.53 -10.63
CA ALA A 260 18.89 6.79 -9.36
C ALA A 260 20.28 6.15 -9.20
N PRO A 261 20.89 5.48 -10.21
CA PRO A 261 22.21 4.90 -10.06
C PRO A 261 23.32 5.94 -9.82
N GLU A 262 23.30 7.05 -10.58
CA GLU A 262 24.29 8.12 -10.46
C GLU A 262 24.17 8.84 -9.11
N LEU A 263 22.93 9.09 -8.71
CA LEU A 263 22.61 9.74 -7.44
C LEU A 263 23.03 8.88 -6.26
N LEU A 264 22.81 7.56 -6.35
CA LEU A 264 23.23 6.59 -5.34
C LEU A 264 24.74 6.61 -5.16
N ARG A 265 25.52 6.59 -6.25
CA ARG A 265 26.98 6.68 -6.18
C ARG A 265 27.45 7.94 -5.45
N ARG A 266 26.82 9.07 -5.73
CA ARG A 266 27.12 10.34 -5.07
C ARG A 266 26.80 10.32 -3.58
N GLU A 267 25.65 9.73 -3.21
CA GLU A 267 25.22 9.64 -1.81
C GLU A 267 26.07 8.65 -1.00
N LEU A 268 26.46 7.51 -1.60
CA LEU A 268 27.37 6.53 -0.98
C LEU A 268 28.79 7.07 -0.81
N ALA A 269 29.26 7.93 -1.73
CA ALA A 269 30.56 8.58 -1.64
C ALA A 269 30.62 9.71 -0.60
N ALA A 270 29.48 10.17 -0.08
CA ALA A 270 29.43 11.28 0.87
C ALA A 270 30.03 10.86 2.22
N ALA A 271 30.92 11.70 2.78
CA ALA A 271 31.60 11.42 4.07
C ALA A 271 30.66 11.16 5.25
N LYS A 272 29.42 11.67 5.17
CA LYS A 272 28.36 11.45 6.18
C LYS A 272 27.67 10.09 6.07
N TRP A 273 27.88 9.33 4.98
CA TRP A 273 27.28 8.02 4.82
C TRP A 273 28.03 6.98 5.66
N GLY A 274 27.32 6.33 6.56
CA GLY A 274 27.89 5.37 7.52
C GLY A 274 27.91 3.92 7.04
N GLY A 275 27.64 3.62 5.76
CA GLY A 275 27.66 2.24 5.23
C GLY A 275 26.49 1.36 5.75
N GLY A 276 25.39 1.97 6.17
CA GLY A 276 24.23 1.25 6.70
C GLY A 276 23.59 0.31 5.67
N HIS A 277 22.99 -0.80 6.14
CA HIS A 277 22.27 -1.74 5.29
C HIS A 277 21.07 -1.07 4.60
N ILE A 278 20.92 -1.26 3.29
CA ILE A 278 19.85 -0.68 2.47
C ILE A 278 18.88 -1.78 2.04
N ALA A 279 17.60 -1.64 2.43
CA ALA A 279 16.52 -2.55 2.00
C ALA A 279 15.79 -2.01 0.77
N MET A 280 15.53 -2.85 -0.22
CA MET A 280 14.82 -2.53 -1.46
C MET A 280 13.60 -3.42 -1.66
N GLY A 281 12.55 -2.90 -2.32
CA GLY A 281 11.33 -3.67 -2.62
C GLY A 281 10.31 -3.76 -1.48
N THR A 282 10.51 -3.03 -0.40
CA THR A 282 9.66 -3.08 0.79
C THR A 282 8.41 -2.20 0.67
N ASN A 283 8.43 -1.19 -0.17
CA ASN A 283 7.30 -0.27 -0.40
C ASN A 283 6.76 -0.40 -1.83
N VAL A 284 7.63 -0.39 -2.81
CA VAL A 284 7.32 -0.60 -4.23
C VAL A 284 8.28 -1.66 -4.76
N ASP A 285 7.78 -2.64 -5.51
CA ASP A 285 8.63 -3.70 -6.08
C ASP A 285 9.62 -3.09 -7.07
N VAL A 286 10.91 -3.29 -6.81
CA VAL A 286 11.99 -2.75 -7.64
C VAL A 286 12.15 -3.52 -8.96
N TYR A 287 11.64 -4.75 -9.05
CA TYR A 287 11.56 -5.53 -10.28
C TYR A 287 10.14 -5.57 -10.88
N GLN A 288 9.35 -4.52 -10.64
CA GLN A 288 8.08 -4.33 -11.32
C GLN A 288 8.26 -4.22 -12.85
N ARG A 289 7.16 -4.25 -13.61
CA ARG A 289 7.20 -4.22 -15.09
C ARG A 289 8.03 -3.06 -15.65
N ALA A 290 8.02 -1.88 -15.02
CA ALA A 290 8.79 -0.71 -15.41
C ALA A 290 10.30 -1.01 -15.48
N GLU A 291 10.82 -1.83 -14.58
CA GLU A 291 12.24 -2.20 -14.53
C GLU A 291 12.71 -2.96 -15.78
N GLY A 292 11.82 -3.71 -16.44
CA GLY A 292 12.12 -4.35 -17.72
C GLY A 292 12.53 -3.35 -18.81
N ARG A 293 12.00 -2.13 -18.72
CA ARG A 293 12.25 -1.03 -19.66
C ARG A 293 13.42 -0.15 -19.20
N TYR A 294 13.34 0.34 -17.97
CA TYR A 294 14.25 1.38 -17.48
C TYR A 294 15.60 0.87 -17.03
N LYS A 295 15.70 -0.39 -16.63
CA LYS A 295 16.94 -1.07 -16.23
C LYS A 295 17.76 -0.27 -15.19
N LEU A 296 17.09 0.25 -14.17
CA LEU A 296 17.76 1.02 -13.11
C LEU A 296 18.50 0.12 -12.12
N MET A 297 17.97 -1.09 -11.89
CA MET A 297 18.54 -2.02 -10.90
C MET A 297 19.99 -2.43 -11.20
N PRO A 298 20.41 -2.71 -12.45
CA PRO A 298 21.81 -2.99 -12.73
C PRO A 298 22.74 -1.89 -12.26
N GLY A 299 22.40 -0.62 -12.52
CA GLY A 299 23.21 0.52 -12.09
C GLY A 299 23.20 0.73 -10.57
N ILE A 300 22.08 0.46 -9.90
CA ILE A 300 21.94 0.51 -8.44
C ILE A 300 22.79 -0.59 -7.79
N ILE A 301 22.70 -1.84 -8.26
CA ILE A 301 23.48 -2.97 -7.74
C ILE A 301 24.97 -2.73 -7.95
N SER A 302 25.37 -2.23 -9.14
CA SER A 302 26.76 -1.87 -9.41
C SER A 302 27.28 -0.80 -8.44
N ALA A 303 26.48 0.23 -8.15
CA ALA A 303 26.86 1.25 -7.18
C ALA A 303 27.06 0.65 -5.77
N LEU A 304 26.11 -0.17 -5.30
CA LEU A 304 26.22 -0.83 -3.99
C LEU A 304 27.44 -1.75 -3.90
N ARG A 305 27.72 -2.52 -4.96
CA ARG A 305 28.93 -3.35 -5.08
C ARG A 305 30.20 -2.52 -4.98
N ASP A 306 30.33 -1.48 -5.81
CA ASP A 306 31.53 -0.68 -5.94
C ASP A 306 31.89 0.08 -4.65
N PHE A 307 30.90 0.36 -3.81
CA PHE A 307 31.07 0.97 -2.49
C PHE A 307 31.07 -0.05 -1.33
N GLY A 308 30.99 -1.35 -1.60
CA GLY A 308 30.94 -2.38 -0.57
C GLY A 308 29.73 -2.24 0.37
N ASN A 309 28.65 -1.59 -0.06
CA ASN A 309 27.51 -1.29 0.80
C ASN A 309 26.55 -2.48 0.91
N PRO A 310 26.24 -2.99 2.13
CA PRO A 310 25.33 -4.11 2.31
C PRO A 310 23.89 -3.73 1.91
N PHE A 311 23.22 -4.66 1.27
CA PHE A 311 21.84 -4.46 0.83
C PHE A 311 20.99 -5.73 0.79
N SER A 312 19.68 -5.56 0.75
CA SER A 312 18.74 -6.65 0.50
C SER A 312 17.65 -6.25 -0.49
N ILE A 313 17.15 -7.25 -1.21
CA ILE A 313 16.08 -7.11 -2.20
C ILE A 313 14.95 -8.06 -1.85
N LEU A 314 13.75 -7.51 -1.69
CA LEU A 314 12.49 -8.25 -1.62
C LEU A 314 11.70 -8.00 -2.91
N THR A 315 11.28 -9.05 -3.62
CA THR A 315 10.53 -8.89 -4.86
C THR A 315 9.53 -10.02 -5.10
N LYS A 316 8.51 -9.76 -5.93
CA LYS A 316 7.68 -10.74 -6.62
C LYS A 316 8.13 -10.93 -8.07
N GLY A 317 9.01 -10.06 -8.56
CA GLY A 317 9.43 -10.00 -9.95
C GLY A 317 10.52 -11.02 -10.30
N THR A 318 10.25 -11.89 -11.26
CA THR A 318 11.25 -12.87 -11.76
C THR A 318 12.34 -12.22 -12.61
N LEU A 319 12.19 -10.93 -12.91
CA LEU A 319 13.19 -10.15 -13.65
C LEU A 319 14.52 -10.01 -12.90
N ILE A 320 14.56 -10.27 -11.59
CA ILE A 320 15.78 -10.34 -10.79
C ILE A 320 16.82 -11.30 -11.40
N LEU A 321 16.38 -12.36 -12.09
CA LEU A 321 17.29 -13.30 -12.75
C LEU A 321 18.11 -12.69 -13.88
N ARG A 322 17.64 -11.59 -14.50
CA ARG A 322 18.46 -10.82 -15.46
C ARG A 322 19.74 -10.33 -14.84
N ASP A 323 19.67 -9.93 -13.57
CA ASP A 323 20.78 -9.29 -12.87
C ASP A 323 21.58 -10.28 -12.01
N LEU A 324 21.30 -11.58 -12.12
CA LEU A 324 21.98 -12.65 -11.37
C LEU A 324 23.52 -12.62 -11.50
N PRO A 325 24.13 -12.43 -12.69
CA PRO A 325 25.57 -12.30 -12.80
C PRO A 325 26.11 -11.13 -11.96
N LEU A 326 25.43 -9.99 -11.99
CA LEU A 326 25.82 -8.80 -11.24
C LEU A 326 25.64 -8.96 -9.73
N LEU A 327 24.59 -9.65 -9.30
CA LEU A 327 24.37 -10.00 -7.88
C LEU A 327 25.49 -10.91 -7.37
N ARG A 328 25.96 -11.87 -8.17
CA ARG A 328 27.12 -12.71 -7.83
C ARG A 328 28.40 -11.90 -7.67
N GLU A 329 28.64 -10.93 -8.55
CA GLU A 329 29.78 -10.01 -8.39
C GLU A 329 29.62 -9.16 -7.12
N ALA A 330 28.43 -8.63 -6.85
CA ALA A 330 28.17 -7.85 -5.65
C ALA A 330 28.38 -8.67 -4.36
N ALA A 331 28.00 -9.94 -4.36
CA ALA A 331 28.16 -10.84 -3.21
C ALA A 331 29.62 -11.17 -2.87
N LYS A 332 30.57 -10.90 -3.76
CA LYS A 332 32.01 -10.99 -3.46
C LYS A 332 32.51 -9.80 -2.66
N GLU A 333 31.89 -8.63 -2.84
CA GLU A 333 32.33 -7.35 -2.28
C GLU A 333 31.53 -6.95 -1.03
N THR A 334 30.28 -7.40 -0.92
CA THR A 334 29.39 -6.99 0.18
C THR A 334 28.34 -8.04 0.50
N SER A 335 27.64 -7.85 1.63
CA SER A 335 26.50 -8.70 2.01
C SER A 335 25.29 -8.42 1.12
N VAL A 336 24.77 -9.45 0.44
CA VAL A 336 23.58 -9.40 -0.42
C VAL A 336 22.51 -10.33 0.13
N GLY A 337 21.43 -9.76 0.63
CA GLY A 337 20.24 -10.50 1.07
C GLY A 337 19.19 -10.57 -0.05
N LEU A 338 18.69 -11.77 -0.34
CA LEU A 338 17.65 -11.96 -1.35
C LEU A 338 16.41 -12.60 -0.74
N ALA A 339 15.25 -12.03 -1.04
CA ALA A 339 13.97 -12.55 -0.62
C ALA A 339 12.95 -12.49 -1.76
N MET A 340 12.17 -13.58 -1.90
CA MET A 340 11.06 -13.67 -2.84
C MET A 340 9.73 -13.73 -2.09
N SER A 341 8.76 -12.94 -2.51
CA SER A 341 7.41 -13.02 -1.95
C SER A 341 6.59 -14.08 -2.68
N VAL A 342 6.23 -15.16 -1.97
CA VAL A 342 5.35 -16.25 -2.45
C VAL A 342 4.33 -16.52 -1.36
N GLY A 343 3.13 -15.97 -1.49
CA GLY A 343 2.08 -16.11 -0.46
C GLY A 343 1.41 -17.49 -0.46
N PHE A 344 1.35 -18.13 -1.62
CA PHE A 344 0.67 -19.41 -1.87
C PHE A 344 1.08 -19.95 -3.24
N VAL A 345 0.75 -21.22 -3.52
CA VAL A 345 1.02 -21.88 -4.80
C VAL A 345 -0.22 -22.13 -5.66
N ASP A 346 -1.40 -21.89 -5.11
CA ASP A 346 -2.66 -22.03 -5.83
C ASP A 346 -2.76 -21.00 -6.97
N GLU A 347 -2.86 -21.51 -8.21
CA GLU A 347 -2.89 -20.65 -9.40
C GLU A 347 -4.25 -19.97 -9.62
N ASP A 348 -5.36 -20.54 -9.15
CA ASP A 348 -6.68 -19.93 -9.29
C ASP A 348 -6.81 -18.76 -8.34
N VAL A 349 -6.34 -18.92 -7.10
CA VAL A 349 -6.22 -17.82 -6.14
C VAL A 349 -5.27 -16.74 -6.68
N TRP A 350 -4.14 -17.12 -7.30
CA TRP A 350 -3.23 -16.15 -7.91
C TRP A 350 -3.88 -15.35 -9.04
N ARG A 351 -4.57 -16.02 -9.98
CA ARG A 351 -5.24 -15.33 -11.10
C ARG A 351 -6.26 -14.31 -10.63
N SER A 352 -6.93 -14.61 -9.53
CA SER A 352 -7.93 -13.73 -8.93
C SER A 352 -7.32 -12.63 -8.04
N ALA A 353 -6.40 -12.99 -7.13
CA ALA A 353 -5.88 -12.07 -6.10
C ALA A 353 -4.68 -11.22 -6.56
N GLU A 354 -3.80 -11.76 -7.41
CA GLU A 354 -2.53 -11.12 -7.81
C GLU A 354 -2.26 -11.18 -9.34
N PRO A 355 -3.23 -10.90 -10.23
CA PRO A 355 -3.11 -11.11 -11.69
C PRO A 355 -1.99 -10.30 -12.35
N GLY A 356 -1.54 -9.22 -11.70
CA GLY A 356 -0.47 -8.34 -12.18
C GLY A 356 0.95 -8.84 -11.89
N THR A 357 1.10 -9.94 -11.14
CA THR A 357 2.40 -10.49 -10.70
C THR A 357 2.75 -11.77 -11.48
N PRO A 358 4.04 -12.18 -11.54
CA PRO A 358 4.40 -13.50 -12.05
C PRO A 358 3.71 -14.62 -11.27
N ALA A 359 3.33 -15.71 -11.97
CA ALA A 359 2.71 -16.88 -11.34
C ALA A 359 3.58 -17.45 -10.20
N PRO A 360 2.99 -18.03 -9.14
CA PRO A 360 3.73 -18.59 -8.01
C PRO A 360 4.83 -19.56 -8.42
N ARG A 361 4.54 -20.46 -9.36
CA ARG A 361 5.53 -21.41 -9.92
C ARG A 361 6.75 -20.69 -10.49
N ARG A 362 6.55 -19.62 -11.28
CA ARG A 362 7.66 -18.84 -11.85
C ARG A 362 8.49 -18.14 -10.78
N ARG A 363 7.87 -17.72 -9.67
CA ARG A 363 8.59 -17.14 -8.53
C ARG A 363 9.44 -18.22 -7.83
N LEU A 364 8.92 -19.44 -7.66
CA LEU A 364 9.66 -20.57 -7.10
C LEU A 364 10.82 -21.02 -8.01
N ASP A 365 10.61 -21.02 -9.34
CA ASP A 365 11.68 -21.25 -10.30
C ASP A 365 12.79 -20.19 -10.17
N ALA A 366 12.42 -18.94 -9.90
CA ALA A 366 13.40 -17.88 -9.64
C ALA A 366 14.13 -18.09 -8.31
N VAL A 367 13.46 -18.53 -7.25
CA VAL A 367 14.12 -18.94 -5.99
C VAL A 367 15.14 -20.02 -6.27
N ARG A 368 14.76 -21.09 -6.98
CA ARG A 368 15.67 -22.20 -7.33
C ARG A 368 16.89 -21.69 -8.10
N ALA A 369 16.69 -20.90 -9.14
CA ALA A 369 17.78 -20.35 -9.93
C ALA A 369 18.76 -19.48 -9.11
N LEU A 370 18.25 -18.75 -8.12
CA LEU A 370 19.07 -17.95 -7.20
C LEU A 370 19.81 -18.85 -6.20
N THR A 371 19.17 -19.90 -5.67
CA THR A 371 19.81 -20.86 -4.74
C THR A 371 20.86 -21.72 -5.45
N ASP A 372 20.58 -22.18 -6.68
CA ASP A 372 21.53 -22.90 -7.52
C ASP A 372 22.76 -22.02 -7.86
N ALA A 373 22.59 -20.70 -7.88
CA ALA A 373 23.66 -19.74 -8.06
C ALA A 373 24.47 -19.46 -6.78
N GLY A 374 24.15 -20.12 -5.66
CA GLY A 374 24.86 -20.04 -4.39
C GLY A 374 24.31 -19.00 -3.40
N PHE A 375 23.16 -18.39 -3.67
CA PHE A 375 22.54 -17.45 -2.73
C PHE A 375 21.69 -18.16 -1.67
N SER A 376 21.75 -17.64 -0.44
CA SER A 376 20.74 -17.92 0.57
C SER A 376 19.50 -17.08 0.30
N VAL A 377 18.41 -17.72 -0.14
CA VAL A 377 17.17 -17.01 -0.51
C VAL A 377 16.10 -17.24 0.54
N ALA A 378 15.61 -16.16 1.14
CA ALA A 378 14.45 -16.20 2.02
C ALA A 378 13.15 -16.13 1.20
N VAL A 379 12.11 -16.83 1.66
CA VAL A 379 10.77 -16.66 1.10
C VAL A 379 9.87 -15.95 2.12
N LEU A 380 9.27 -14.84 1.68
CA LEU A 380 8.21 -14.19 2.41
C LEU A 380 6.88 -14.83 1.98
N MET A 381 6.28 -15.67 2.84
CA MET A 381 4.95 -16.23 2.62
C MET A 381 3.91 -15.15 2.91
N ALA A 382 3.72 -14.24 1.96
CA ALA A 382 2.97 -13.00 2.11
C ALA A 382 2.19 -12.62 0.85
N PRO A 383 0.87 -12.31 1.02
CA PRO A 383 0.07 -12.51 2.23
C PRO A 383 -0.45 -13.95 2.37
N ILE A 384 -0.68 -14.42 3.60
CA ILE A 384 -1.47 -15.62 3.87
C ILE A 384 -2.93 -15.17 4.01
N LEU A 385 -3.81 -15.70 3.14
CA LEU A 385 -5.18 -15.25 2.99
C LEU A 385 -6.14 -16.14 3.79
N PRO A 386 -6.83 -15.63 4.83
CA PRO A 386 -7.73 -16.44 5.66
C PRO A 386 -8.86 -17.11 4.86
N GLY A 387 -9.00 -18.44 4.99
CA GLY A 387 -10.01 -19.23 4.29
C GLY A 387 -9.68 -19.58 2.85
N LEU A 388 -8.57 -19.03 2.31
CA LEU A 388 -8.14 -19.30 0.93
C LEU A 388 -6.78 -20.01 0.90
N THR A 389 -5.83 -19.50 1.68
CA THR A 389 -4.46 -20.01 1.66
C THR A 389 -3.93 -20.31 3.07
N ASP A 390 -4.80 -20.26 4.09
CA ASP A 390 -4.49 -20.56 5.48
C ASP A 390 -5.01 -21.95 5.93
N THR A 391 -5.50 -22.82 5.02
CA THR A 391 -5.81 -24.21 5.35
C THR A 391 -4.52 -25.01 5.53
N ASP A 392 -4.57 -26.13 6.24
CA ASP A 392 -3.39 -26.98 6.46
C ASP A 392 -2.83 -27.50 5.14
N GLU A 393 -3.71 -27.89 4.20
CA GLU A 393 -3.35 -28.36 2.88
C GLU A 393 -2.66 -27.28 2.05
N SER A 394 -3.16 -26.04 2.10
CA SER A 394 -2.58 -24.92 1.35
C SER A 394 -1.24 -24.49 1.94
N ILE A 395 -1.13 -24.47 3.27
CA ILE A 395 0.13 -24.17 3.97
C ILE A 395 1.16 -25.24 3.66
N ASP A 396 0.79 -26.53 3.80
CA ASP A 396 1.68 -27.66 3.50
C ASP A 396 2.17 -27.63 2.04
N ALA A 397 1.25 -27.51 1.09
CA ALA A 397 1.58 -27.45 -0.33
C ALA A 397 2.53 -26.28 -0.64
N THR A 398 2.28 -25.10 -0.04
CA THR A 398 3.12 -23.92 -0.25
C THR A 398 4.50 -24.08 0.37
N VAL A 399 4.59 -24.54 1.62
CA VAL A 399 5.87 -24.73 2.32
C VAL A 399 6.69 -25.81 1.66
N ARG A 400 6.08 -26.93 1.26
CA ARG A 400 6.73 -28.01 0.50
C ARG A 400 7.32 -27.49 -0.82
N ALA A 401 6.56 -26.70 -1.57
CA ALA A 401 7.04 -26.12 -2.83
C ALA A 401 8.19 -25.12 -2.61
N VAL A 402 8.12 -24.32 -1.55
CA VAL A 402 9.20 -23.41 -1.13
C VAL A 402 10.45 -24.20 -0.73
N ALA A 403 10.31 -25.26 0.05
CA ALA A 403 11.42 -26.16 0.40
C ALA A 403 12.06 -26.78 -0.85
N ALA A 404 11.23 -27.32 -1.74
CA ALA A 404 11.68 -27.92 -3.00
C ALA A 404 12.38 -26.93 -3.94
N SER A 405 12.17 -25.61 -3.79
CA SER A 405 12.88 -24.56 -4.52
C SER A 405 14.26 -24.23 -3.94
N GLY A 406 14.66 -24.84 -2.80
CA GLY A 406 15.93 -24.60 -2.15
C GLY A 406 15.96 -23.34 -1.27
N ALA A 407 14.82 -22.75 -0.95
CA ALA A 407 14.76 -21.61 -0.05
C ALA A 407 15.36 -21.94 1.33
N THR A 408 16.18 -21.02 1.87
CA THR A 408 16.86 -21.23 3.16
C THR A 408 15.99 -20.92 4.36
N SER A 409 15.02 -20.04 4.20
CA SER A 409 14.07 -19.69 5.27
C SER A 409 12.73 -19.25 4.72
N ILE A 410 11.69 -19.38 5.56
CA ILE A 410 10.35 -18.90 5.27
C ILE A 410 9.86 -18.01 6.40
N THR A 411 9.38 -16.83 6.06
CA THR A 411 8.77 -15.89 7.00
C THR A 411 7.28 -15.78 6.71
N PRO A 412 6.41 -16.30 7.57
CA PRO A 412 4.97 -16.15 7.40
C PRO A 412 4.52 -14.73 7.71
N LEU A 413 3.70 -14.18 6.81
CA LEU A 413 3.04 -12.89 7.01
C LEU A 413 1.53 -13.08 6.78
N PRO A 414 0.75 -13.28 7.87
CA PRO A 414 -0.70 -13.24 7.78
C PRO A 414 -1.17 -11.93 7.17
N LEU A 415 -2.21 -11.99 6.36
CA LEU A 415 -2.76 -10.81 5.70
C LEU A 415 -3.03 -9.69 6.70
N HIS A 416 -2.55 -8.51 6.39
CA HIS A 416 -2.95 -7.28 7.06
C HIS A 416 -3.57 -6.33 6.06
N LEU A 417 -4.71 -5.79 6.45
CA LEU A 417 -5.57 -4.97 5.63
C LEU A 417 -5.48 -3.52 6.10
N ARG A 418 -4.41 -2.83 5.70
CA ARG A 418 -4.27 -1.39 5.99
C ARG A 418 -5.38 -0.60 5.31
N PRO A 419 -5.79 0.55 5.85
CA PRO A 419 -6.74 1.43 5.19
C PRO A 419 -6.34 1.68 3.73
N GLY A 420 -7.31 1.63 2.82
CA GLY A 420 -7.07 1.68 1.37
C GLY A 420 -6.90 0.29 0.73
N ALA A 421 -5.98 -0.52 1.20
CA ALA A 421 -5.81 -1.91 0.74
C ALA A 421 -6.95 -2.82 1.24
N ARG A 422 -7.44 -2.59 2.49
CA ARG A 422 -8.55 -3.34 3.06
C ARG A 422 -9.78 -3.30 2.19
N GLU A 423 -10.14 -2.14 1.74
CA GLU A 423 -11.37 -1.90 1.00
C GLU A 423 -11.33 -2.58 -0.37
N TRP A 424 -10.21 -2.44 -1.05
CA TRP A 424 -9.98 -3.15 -2.32
C TRP A 424 -10.06 -4.66 -2.11
N TYR A 425 -9.36 -5.16 -1.09
CA TYR A 425 -9.31 -6.59 -0.80
C TYR A 425 -10.67 -7.14 -0.41
N MET A 426 -11.41 -6.47 0.48
CA MET A 426 -12.75 -6.88 0.87
C MET A 426 -13.74 -6.80 -0.30
N THR A 427 -13.53 -5.88 -1.23
CA THR A 427 -14.24 -5.79 -2.51
C THR A 427 -13.99 -7.01 -3.38
N TRP A 428 -12.72 -7.31 -3.60
CA TRP A 428 -12.33 -8.51 -4.35
C TRP A 428 -12.88 -9.77 -3.68
N LEU A 429 -12.70 -9.91 -2.36
CA LEU A 429 -13.18 -11.04 -1.58
C LEU A 429 -14.70 -11.23 -1.71
N SER A 430 -15.47 -10.12 -1.68
CA SER A 430 -16.94 -10.19 -1.80
C SER A 430 -17.40 -10.63 -3.17
N ARG A 431 -16.60 -10.37 -4.19
CA ARG A 431 -16.92 -10.77 -5.57
C ARG A 431 -16.51 -12.21 -5.86
N GLU A 432 -15.30 -12.59 -5.43
CA GLU A 432 -14.71 -13.89 -5.77
C GLU A 432 -15.02 -14.96 -4.71
N HIS A 433 -15.14 -14.56 -3.42
CA HIS A 433 -15.31 -15.47 -2.28
C HIS A 433 -16.30 -14.90 -1.23
N PRO A 434 -17.57 -14.69 -1.60
CA PRO A 434 -18.56 -14.02 -0.72
C PRO A 434 -18.81 -14.77 0.60
N ASP A 435 -18.70 -16.07 0.59
CA ASP A 435 -18.83 -16.97 1.75
C ASP A 435 -17.79 -16.69 2.85
N LEU A 436 -16.62 -16.18 2.49
CA LEU A 436 -15.56 -15.84 3.44
C LEU A 436 -15.75 -14.49 4.12
N LEU A 437 -16.63 -13.62 3.64
CA LEU A 437 -16.82 -12.29 4.21
C LEU A 437 -17.15 -12.30 5.72
N PRO A 438 -18.02 -13.19 6.25
CA PRO A 438 -18.29 -13.25 7.69
C PRO A 438 -17.03 -13.60 8.49
N ARG A 439 -16.19 -14.52 7.98
CA ARG A 439 -14.92 -14.89 8.60
C ARG A 439 -13.97 -13.70 8.67
N TYR A 440 -13.80 -12.96 7.57
CA TYR A 440 -12.93 -11.78 7.53
C TYR A 440 -13.41 -10.65 8.43
N LYS A 441 -14.73 -10.41 8.51
CA LYS A 441 -15.31 -9.44 9.44
C LYS A 441 -14.99 -9.79 10.89
N ARG A 442 -15.07 -11.07 11.28
CA ARG A 442 -14.70 -11.52 12.64
C ARG A 442 -13.21 -11.38 12.90
N LEU A 443 -12.35 -11.81 11.96
CA LEU A 443 -10.89 -11.82 12.14
C LEU A 443 -10.29 -10.42 12.24
N PHE A 444 -10.76 -9.48 11.46
CA PHE A 444 -10.18 -8.14 11.37
C PHE A 444 -10.98 -7.08 12.13
N GLY A 445 -12.25 -7.32 12.44
CA GLY A 445 -13.12 -6.29 13.04
C GLY A 445 -13.05 -4.98 12.25
N SER A 446 -12.76 -3.87 12.94
CA SER A 446 -12.45 -2.57 12.32
C SER A 446 -10.95 -2.32 12.12
N GLY A 447 -10.09 -3.24 12.55
CA GLY A 447 -8.63 -3.09 12.52
C GLY A 447 -7.98 -3.50 11.20
N SER A 448 -6.71 -3.12 11.05
CA SER A 448 -5.88 -3.52 9.91
C SER A 448 -5.30 -4.92 10.04
N TYR A 449 -5.27 -5.46 11.24
CA TYR A 449 -4.66 -6.75 11.56
C TYR A 449 -5.73 -7.73 12.05
N GLN A 450 -5.51 -9.01 11.79
CA GLN A 450 -6.28 -10.09 12.43
C GLN A 450 -6.08 -10.05 13.96
N ALA A 451 -6.97 -10.67 14.70
CA ALA A 451 -6.77 -10.90 16.14
C ALA A 451 -5.41 -11.58 16.38
N GLY A 452 -4.65 -11.15 17.37
CA GLY A 452 -3.30 -11.65 17.63
C GLY A 452 -3.22 -13.17 17.80
N ALA A 453 -4.25 -13.79 18.39
CA ALA A 453 -4.33 -15.26 18.50
C ALA A 453 -4.36 -15.94 17.13
N ALA A 454 -5.19 -15.45 16.18
CA ALA A 454 -5.29 -16.00 14.83
C ALA A 454 -3.98 -15.83 14.04
N GLN A 455 -3.29 -14.69 14.22
CA GLN A 455 -1.98 -14.48 13.58
C GLN A 455 -0.94 -15.46 14.12
N ARG A 456 -0.88 -15.66 15.44
CA ARG A 456 0.04 -16.62 16.07
C ARG A 456 -0.25 -18.06 15.63
N GLU A 457 -1.52 -18.45 15.58
CA GLU A 457 -1.94 -19.77 15.11
C GLU A 457 -1.47 -20.03 13.66
N THR A 458 -1.80 -19.13 12.72
CA THR A 458 -1.36 -19.27 11.32
C THR A 458 0.17 -19.32 11.22
N THR A 459 0.86 -18.45 11.96
CA THR A 459 2.32 -18.42 12.02
C THR A 459 2.91 -19.72 12.56
N ALA A 460 2.33 -20.26 13.62
CA ALA A 460 2.78 -21.52 14.24
C ALA A 460 2.61 -22.72 13.25
N ARG A 461 1.49 -22.77 12.51
CA ARG A 461 1.23 -23.82 11.51
C ARG A 461 2.26 -23.76 10.38
N VAL A 462 2.56 -22.58 9.84
CA VAL A 462 3.62 -22.43 8.82
C VAL A 462 4.98 -22.83 9.37
N ARG A 463 5.33 -22.44 10.60
CA ARG A 463 6.59 -22.82 11.24
C ARG A 463 6.70 -24.35 11.48
N THR A 464 5.60 -24.99 11.81
CA THR A 464 5.55 -26.45 11.96
C THR A 464 5.79 -27.13 10.62
N ALA A 465 5.12 -26.70 9.56
CA ALA A 465 5.35 -27.21 8.20
C ALA A 465 6.79 -26.94 7.74
N ALA A 466 7.33 -25.73 8.00
CA ALA A 466 8.72 -25.39 7.65
C ALA A 466 9.74 -26.32 8.32
N ARG A 467 9.56 -26.64 9.61
CA ARG A 467 10.39 -27.63 10.32
C ARG A 467 10.29 -29.03 9.71
N HIS A 468 9.07 -29.44 9.34
CA HIS A 468 8.84 -30.74 8.69
C HIS A 468 9.62 -30.90 7.38
N TYR A 469 9.67 -29.84 6.58
CA TYR A 469 10.39 -29.82 5.30
C TYR A 469 11.84 -29.31 5.40
N GLY A 470 12.38 -29.09 6.60
CA GLY A 470 13.77 -28.70 6.81
C GLY A 470 14.10 -27.26 6.36
N VAL A 471 13.11 -26.39 6.25
CA VAL A 471 13.32 -24.96 5.93
C VAL A 471 13.42 -24.15 7.21
N GLY A 472 14.40 -23.27 7.32
CA GLY A 472 14.53 -22.34 8.45
C GLY A 472 13.28 -21.46 8.61
N SER A 473 12.84 -21.23 9.83
CA SER A 473 11.78 -20.27 10.11
C SER A 473 12.38 -18.89 10.39
N GLY A 474 12.07 -17.91 9.55
CA GLY A 474 12.36 -16.51 9.84
C GLY A 474 11.44 -15.99 10.95
N GLU A 475 11.96 -15.23 11.90
CA GLU A 475 11.15 -14.58 12.94
C GLU A 475 10.30 -13.47 12.32
N SER A 476 8.98 -13.47 12.61
CA SER A 476 8.12 -12.31 12.33
C SER A 476 8.21 -11.32 13.49
N HIS A 477 8.19 -10.02 13.19
CA HIS A 477 8.27 -8.94 14.18
C HIS A 477 7.16 -8.93 15.25
N GLN A 478 6.20 -9.85 15.16
CA GLN A 478 5.05 -9.92 16.06
C GLN A 478 5.33 -10.68 17.37
N ASP A 479 6.45 -11.42 17.44
CA ASP A 479 6.80 -12.22 18.62
C ASP A 479 7.61 -11.43 19.68
N SER A 480 7.97 -10.17 19.40
CA SER A 480 8.81 -9.35 20.28
C SER A 480 8.05 -8.49 21.31
N ASP A 481 6.72 -8.51 21.32
CA ASP A 481 5.92 -7.68 22.26
C ASP A 481 5.72 -8.31 23.64
N GLU A 482 6.08 -9.58 23.86
CA GLU A 482 5.93 -10.25 25.19
C GLU A 482 7.22 -10.37 26.01
N SER A 483 8.38 -10.11 25.44
CA SER A 483 9.64 -10.05 26.18
C SER A 483 10.27 -8.66 26.07
N GLY A 484 9.78 -7.74 26.86
CA GLY A 484 10.39 -6.43 27.02
C GLY A 484 11.81 -6.56 27.58
N ARG A 485 12.79 -6.40 26.76
CA ARG A 485 14.25 -6.30 26.89
C ARG A 485 14.97 -7.37 26.11
N THR A 486 15.39 -7.02 24.91
CA THR A 486 16.71 -7.48 24.39
C THR A 486 17.13 -6.61 23.21
N GLU A 487 18.13 -5.86 23.45
CA GLU A 487 19.28 -5.38 22.68
C GLU A 487 19.15 -5.20 21.16
N ARG A 488 19.44 -3.98 20.75
CA ARG A 488 19.61 -3.49 19.37
C ARG A 488 20.65 -4.22 18.50
N SER A 489 21.18 -5.36 18.95
CA SER A 489 22.22 -6.13 18.24
C SER A 489 21.70 -7.20 17.27
N ASN A 490 20.38 -7.43 17.18
CA ASN A 490 19.81 -8.55 16.39
C ASN A 490 19.39 -8.20 14.95
N ALA A 491 19.53 -6.95 14.51
CA ALA A 491 19.23 -6.59 13.12
C ALA A 491 20.18 -7.26 12.11
N GLU A 492 21.40 -7.58 12.53
CA GLU A 492 22.42 -8.23 11.69
C GLU A 492 22.20 -9.74 11.48
N ARG A 493 21.39 -10.40 12.33
CA ARG A 493 21.22 -11.87 12.29
C ARG A 493 20.06 -12.36 11.39
N ARG A 494 19.32 -11.46 10.74
CA ARG A 494 18.12 -11.83 9.97
C ARG A 494 18.34 -12.17 8.51
N PHE A 495 19.54 -11.89 8.01
CA PHE A 495 19.97 -12.33 6.69
C PHE A 495 21.28 -13.11 6.87
N PRO A 496 21.46 -14.29 6.25
CA PRO A 496 22.68 -15.06 6.41
C PRO A 496 23.88 -14.25 5.92
N HIS A 497 24.81 -13.96 6.83
CA HIS A 497 26.05 -13.24 6.56
C HIS A 497 27.15 -14.21 6.19
N ASN A 498 27.81 -14.00 5.07
CA ASN A 498 29.17 -14.47 4.85
C ASN A 498 30.11 -13.39 5.39
N GLY A 499 30.84 -13.74 6.45
CA GLY A 499 31.56 -12.79 7.26
C GLY A 499 32.73 -12.08 6.61
N VAL A 500 32.84 -10.79 6.84
CA VAL A 500 34.09 -10.00 6.82
C VAL A 500 34.06 -8.96 7.94
N ARG A 501 35.22 -8.72 8.55
CA ARG A 501 35.48 -8.03 9.81
C ARG A 501 35.22 -6.52 9.81
N ARG A 502 34.89 -6.00 11.00
CA ARG A 502 34.51 -4.62 11.35
C ARG A 502 35.71 -3.66 11.42
N GLY A 503 35.47 -2.39 11.05
CA GLY A 503 36.15 -1.20 11.55
C GLY A 503 35.27 -0.39 12.50
N PRO A 504 35.78 0.50 13.37
CA PRO A 504 35.12 0.95 14.58
C PRO A 504 34.07 2.06 14.37
N THR A 505 33.04 2.01 15.22
CA THR A 505 31.93 2.94 15.39
C THR A 505 32.37 4.26 16.05
N ARG A 506 31.76 5.37 15.62
CA ARG A 506 31.66 6.57 16.45
C ARG A 506 30.25 7.17 16.35
N ASP A 507 29.70 7.36 17.54
CA ASP A 507 28.42 7.95 17.88
C ASP A 507 28.49 9.49 17.69
N GLU A 508 27.41 10.13 17.21
CA GLU A 508 26.83 11.34 17.77
C GLU A 508 25.89 12.10 16.83
N ARG A 509 24.67 12.28 17.36
CA ARG A 509 23.77 13.44 17.36
C ARG A 509 22.99 13.84 16.11
N ALA A 510 21.73 13.65 16.28
CA ALA A 510 20.60 14.62 16.39
C ALA A 510 20.33 15.58 15.22
N ASP A 511 19.05 15.57 14.87
CA ASP A 511 18.28 16.63 14.21
C ASP A 511 18.75 17.16 12.86
N GLU A 512 18.02 16.71 11.83
CA GLU A 512 17.42 17.69 10.93
C GLU A 512 16.27 17.08 10.10
N GLN A 513 15.20 17.80 10.11
CA GLN A 513 13.91 17.59 9.49
C GLN A 513 13.97 17.19 8.03
N LEU A 514 13.02 16.29 7.70
CA LEU A 514 12.40 16.11 6.39
C LEU A 514 12.54 17.32 5.47
N ARG A 515 13.39 17.23 4.48
CA ARG A 515 13.26 17.91 3.20
C ARG A 515 13.24 16.85 2.11
N LEU A 516 12.03 16.37 1.84
CA LEU A 516 11.68 15.71 0.60
C LEU A 516 11.72 16.79 -0.48
N PHE A 517 12.72 16.69 -1.35
CA PHE A 517 12.73 17.04 -2.77
C PHE A 517 14.15 16.89 -3.30
#